data_275814ea645550eee9c382a49057c781
#
_entry.id   275814ea645550eee9c382a49057c781
#
_cell.length_a   1.000
_cell.length_b   1.000
_cell.length_c   1.000
_cell.angle_alpha   90.00
_cell.angle_beta   90.00
_cell.angle_gamma   90.00
#
_symmetry.space_group_name_H-M   'P 1'
#
loop_
_entity.id
_entity.type
_entity.pdbx_description
1 polymer ?
#
loop_
_entity_poly.entity_id
_entity_poly.type
_entity_poly.pdbx_seq_one_letter_code
_entity_poly.pdbx_strand_id
1 'polypeptide(L)'
;MLDETTLGFVDFAGNRQYITLGNLAENDHAFLFLMDYAHRRRIKVWGRARVIESDPELISRLMPEHYPARPEQVILLEVKAWDTNCSQHIPQKLNPAEVTGLFAELRARIELLENDNDRLRATIRAASPKNRL
;
A
#
# COMPACT_ATOMS: atom_id res chain seq x y z
N MET A 1 0.24 11.76 10.12
CA MET A 1 -0.11 13.17 10.39
C MET A 1 0.60 13.60 11.67
N LEU A 2 1.05 14.83 11.74
CA LEU A 2 1.68 15.39 12.95
C LEU A 2 0.64 15.97 13.90
N ASP A 3 -0.38 16.59 13.34
CA ASP A 3 -1.56 17.13 14.01
C ASP A 3 -2.79 17.04 13.08
N GLU A 4 -3.89 17.70 13.44
CA GLU A 4 -5.16 17.63 12.69
C GLU A 4 -5.09 18.18 11.26
N THR A 5 -4.14 19.06 10.98
CA THR A 5 -4.02 19.78 9.70
C THR A 5 -2.67 19.63 9.03
N THR A 6 -1.69 18.99 9.69
CA THR A 6 -0.31 18.92 9.18
C THR A 6 0.09 17.51 8.82
N LEU A 7 0.45 17.31 7.57
CA LEU A 7 1.15 16.11 7.07
C LEU A 7 2.65 16.38 7.11
N GLY A 8 3.41 15.37 7.53
CA GLY A 8 4.87 15.42 7.47
C GLY A 8 5.42 14.15 6.85
N PHE A 9 6.47 14.27 6.06
CA PHE A 9 7.21 13.14 5.50
C PHE A 9 8.68 13.49 5.33
N VAL A 10 9.49 12.46 5.45
CA VAL A 10 10.94 12.58 5.26
C VAL A 10 11.26 12.61 3.77
N ASP A 11 12.09 13.54 3.35
CA ASP A 11 12.72 13.57 2.06
C ASP A 11 14.07 12.85 2.15
N PHE A 12 14.30 11.93 1.23
CA PHE A 12 15.45 11.04 1.27
C PHE A 12 16.49 11.45 0.21
N ALA A 13 17.75 11.22 0.52
CA ALA A 13 18.83 11.40 -0.40
C ALA A 13 18.60 10.58 -1.68
N GLY A 14 18.50 11.26 -2.81
CA GLY A 14 18.25 10.68 -4.12
C GLY A 14 19.19 11.23 -5.19
N ASN A 15 18.67 11.50 -6.38
CA ASN A 15 19.44 11.99 -7.52
C ASN A 15 19.89 13.48 -7.39
N ARG A 16 19.51 14.15 -6.31
CA ARG A 16 19.91 15.50 -5.92
C ARG A 16 19.60 16.59 -6.95
N GLN A 17 18.53 16.45 -7.69
CA GLN A 17 18.07 17.50 -8.60
C GLN A 17 17.36 18.65 -7.86
N TYR A 18 16.86 18.40 -6.63
CA TYR A 18 16.25 19.39 -5.73
C TYR A 18 15.13 20.24 -6.36
N ILE A 19 14.46 19.70 -7.38
CA ILE A 19 13.39 20.42 -8.10
C ILE A 19 12.26 20.83 -7.16
N THR A 20 11.84 19.92 -6.30
CA THR A 20 10.77 20.20 -5.31
C THR A 20 11.18 21.31 -4.36
N LEU A 21 12.42 21.30 -3.91
CA LEU A 21 12.94 22.33 -2.99
C LEU A 21 13.02 23.70 -3.65
N GLY A 22 13.54 23.75 -4.89
CA GLY A 22 13.57 24.98 -5.67
C GLY A 22 12.18 25.55 -5.88
N ASN A 23 11.22 24.73 -6.24
CA ASN A 23 9.83 25.17 -6.42
C ASN A 23 9.21 25.69 -5.11
N LEU A 24 9.45 25.01 -3.98
CA LEU A 24 8.91 25.41 -2.68
C LEU A 24 9.58 26.69 -2.14
N ALA A 25 10.83 26.97 -2.55
CA ALA A 25 11.48 28.22 -2.21
C ALA A 25 10.84 29.44 -2.88
N GLU A 26 10.26 29.27 -4.07
CA GLU A 26 9.58 30.31 -4.80
C GLU A 26 8.07 30.36 -4.51
N ASN A 27 7.46 29.21 -4.30
CA ASN A 27 6.01 29.08 -4.09
C ASN A 27 5.71 27.91 -3.15
N ASP A 28 5.14 28.21 -2.00
CA ASP A 28 4.82 27.23 -0.96
C ASP A 28 3.54 26.41 -1.24
N HIS A 29 2.81 26.71 -2.32
CA HIS A 29 1.64 25.93 -2.69
C HIS A 29 2.05 24.53 -3.18
N ALA A 30 1.45 23.53 -2.58
CA ALA A 30 1.74 22.14 -2.91
C ALA A 30 0.46 21.32 -3.08
N PHE A 31 0.60 20.31 -3.91
CA PHE A 31 -0.44 19.33 -4.20
C PHE A 31 0.12 17.92 -4.04
N LEU A 32 -0.52 17.13 -3.18
CA LEU A 32 -0.23 15.71 -3.03
C LEU A 32 -1.32 14.87 -3.69
N PHE A 33 -0.87 13.84 -4.38
CA PHE A 33 -1.72 12.87 -5.02
C PHE A 33 -1.40 11.48 -4.44
N LEU A 34 -2.23 11.03 -3.52
CA LEU A 34 -2.02 9.78 -2.80
C LEU A 34 -2.87 8.68 -3.40
N MET A 35 -2.24 7.56 -3.76
CA MET A 35 -2.90 6.41 -4.38
C MET A 35 -2.78 5.16 -3.49
N ASP A 36 -3.93 4.59 -3.15
CA ASP A 36 -4.05 3.27 -2.56
C ASP A 36 -4.68 2.33 -3.61
N TYR A 37 -3.83 1.67 -4.35
CA TYR A 37 -4.28 0.75 -5.40
C TYR A 37 -4.92 -0.52 -4.85
N ALA A 38 -4.52 -0.98 -3.66
CA ALA A 38 -5.07 -2.18 -3.06
C ALA A 38 -6.57 -1.99 -2.74
N HIS A 39 -6.92 -0.84 -2.19
CA HIS A 39 -8.29 -0.51 -1.81
C HIS A 39 -9.02 0.38 -2.85
N ARG A 40 -8.39 0.65 -3.99
CA ARG A 40 -8.95 1.49 -5.06
C ARG A 40 -9.35 2.88 -4.56
N ARG A 41 -8.49 3.49 -3.77
CA ARG A 41 -8.70 4.81 -3.18
C ARG A 41 -7.68 5.81 -3.71
N ARG A 42 -8.11 7.04 -3.81
CA ARG A 42 -7.27 8.16 -4.19
C ARG A 42 -7.66 9.39 -3.38
N ILE A 43 -6.67 10.04 -2.81
CA ILE A 43 -6.85 11.29 -2.08
C ILE A 43 -5.98 12.34 -2.75
N LYS A 44 -6.56 13.50 -3.00
CA LYS A 44 -5.88 14.71 -3.42
C LYS A 44 -5.85 15.66 -2.24
N VAL A 45 -4.71 16.25 -1.98
CA VAL A 45 -4.52 17.18 -0.87
C VAL A 45 -3.86 18.44 -1.40
N TRP A 46 -4.44 19.58 -1.14
CA TRP A 46 -3.88 20.89 -1.44
C TRP A 46 -3.50 21.59 -0.17
N GLY A 47 -2.38 22.26 -0.19
CA GLY A 47 -1.91 22.95 0.99
C GLY A 47 -0.71 23.85 0.75
N ARG A 48 -0.09 24.26 1.85
CA ARG A 48 1.17 24.99 1.84
C ARG A 48 2.26 24.11 2.43
N ALA A 49 3.34 23.94 1.70
CA ALA A 49 4.46 23.12 2.12
C ALA A 49 5.67 23.97 2.49
N ARG A 50 6.41 23.47 3.46
CA ARG A 50 7.69 24.05 3.86
C ARG A 50 8.70 22.97 4.15
N VAL A 51 9.94 23.27 3.88
CA VAL A 51 11.08 22.39 4.17
C VAL A 51 11.63 22.69 5.55
N ILE A 52 11.91 21.64 6.32
CA ILE A 52 12.59 21.69 7.60
C ILE A 52 13.94 21.01 7.45
N GLU A 53 14.98 21.79 7.45
CA GLU A 53 16.35 21.30 7.44
C GLU A 53 16.84 21.06 8.87
N SER A 54 17.63 20.02 9.07
CA SER A 54 18.40 19.79 10.30
C SER A 54 17.56 19.67 11.58
N ASP A 55 16.43 18.96 11.52
CA ASP A 55 15.65 18.58 12.69
C ASP A 55 15.70 17.04 12.90
N PRO A 56 16.70 16.54 13.65
CA PRO A 56 16.85 15.08 13.85
C PRO A 56 15.69 14.44 14.61
N GLU A 57 15.05 15.16 15.52
CA GLU A 57 13.93 14.65 16.30
C GLU A 57 12.71 14.46 15.42
N LEU A 58 12.40 15.45 14.59
CA LEU A 58 11.31 15.38 13.63
C LEU A 58 11.56 14.29 12.56
N ILE A 59 12.79 14.18 12.06
CA ILE A 59 13.20 13.11 11.16
C ILE A 59 12.96 11.75 11.83
N SER A 60 13.45 11.54 13.05
CA SER A 60 13.29 10.27 13.76
C SER A 60 11.82 9.90 13.98
N ARG A 61 10.97 10.89 14.25
CA ARG A 61 9.53 10.69 14.45
C ARG A 61 8.79 10.30 13.17
N LEU A 62 9.26 10.78 12.02
CA LEU A 62 8.61 10.57 10.71
C LEU A 62 9.27 9.46 9.88
N MET A 63 10.42 8.96 10.30
CA MET A 63 11.14 7.91 9.60
C MET A 63 10.31 6.62 9.59
N PRO A 64 10.06 6.00 8.41
CA PRO A 64 9.40 4.72 8.36
C PRO A 64 10.25 3.63 9.01
N GLU A 65 9.59 2.72 9.75
CA GLU A 65 10.27 1.57 10.35
C GLU A 65 10.97 0.71 9.30
N HIS A 66 12.21 0.34 9.59
CA HIS A 66 13.03 -0.54 8.73
C HIS A 66 13.29 -0.03 7.31
N TYR A 67 13.16 1.29 7.07
CA TYR A 67 13.49 1.86 5.77
C TYR A 67 14.96 2.31 5.70
N PRO A 68 15.81 1.69 4.87
CA PRO A 68 17.27 1.90 4.93
C PRO A 68 17.76 3.17 4.21
N ALA A 69 16.87 4.02 3.71
CA ALA A 69 17.26 5.21 2.99
C ALA A 69 17.78 6.30 3.95
N ARG A 70 18.75 7.09 3.47
CA ARG A 70 19.33 8.21 4.21
C ARG A 70 18.37 9.41 4.17
N PRO A 71 17.89 9.89 5.32
CA PRO A 71 17.10 11.12 5.38
C PRO A 71 17.97 12.35 5.11
N GLU A 72 17.43 13.34 4.42
CA GLU A 72 18.06 14.65 4.23
C GLU A 72 17.32 15.75 4.98
N GLN A 73 16.00 15.79 4.88
CA GLN A 73 15.16 16.84 5.45
C GLN A 73 13.73 16.35 5.63
N VAL A 74 12.87 17.21 6.13
CA VAL A 74 11.44 16.95 6.27
C VAL A 74 10.65 17.96 5.45
N ILE A 75 9.62 17.51 4.77
CA ILE A 75 8.63 18.37 4.16
C ILE A 75 7.36 18.31 5.00
N LEU A 76 6.90 19.47 5.44
CA LEU A 76 5.64 19.65 6.14
C LEU A 76 4.63 20.28 5.20
N LEU A 77 3.42 19.72 5.13
CA LEU A 77 2.30 20.25 4.37
C LEU A 77 1.15 20.60 5.30
N GLU A 78 0.85 21.89 5.40
CA GLU A 78 -0.38 22.38 6.04
C GLU A 78 -1.55 22.19 5.09
N VAL A 79 -2.45 21.29 5.41
CA VAL A 79 -3.61 20.94 4.58
C VAL A 79 -4.63 22.07 4.58
N LYS A 80 -4.98 22.56 3.41
CA LYS A 80 -6.02 23.58 3.21
C LYS A 80 -7.30 23.03 2.62
N ALA A 81 -7.20 22.01 1.79
CA ALA A 81 -8.31 21.30 1.20
C ALA A 81 -7.93 19.88 0.85
N TRP A 82 -8.88 19.00 0.78
CA TRP A 82 -8.69 17.64 0.29
C TRP A 82 -9.96 17.14 -0.42
N ASP A 83 -9.79 16.16 -1.30
CA ASP A 83 -10.87 15.52 -2.06
C ASP A 83 -10.56 14.04 -2.28
N THR A 84 -11.61 13.22 -2.31
CA THR A 84 -11.52 11.81 -2.64
C THR A 84 -12.20 11.52 -3.97
N ASN A 85 -11.61 10.67 -4.77
CA ASN A 85 -12.21 10.27 -6.04
C ASN A 85 -13.05 8.99 -5.93
N CYS A 86 -14.01 8.88 -6.85
CA CYS A 86 -14.73 7.64 -7.10
C CYS A 86 -13.75 6.51 -7.44
N SER A 87 -13.94 5.34 -6.83
CA SER A 87 -13.09 4.16 -7.02
C SER A 87 -13.28 3.46 -8.39
N GLN A 88 -14.29 3.88 -9.17
CA GLN A 88 -14.78 3.15 -10.36
C GLN A 88 -13.71 2.91 -11.42
N HIS A 89 -12.80 3.87 -11.62
CA HIS A 89 -11.77 3.79 -12.66
C HIS A 89 -10.34 3.59 -12.10
N ILE A 90 -10.21 3.20 -10.83
CA ILE A 90 -8.91 2.90 -10.24
C ILE A 90 -8.65 1.40 -10.39
N PRO A 91 -7.61 0.98 -11.14
CA PRO A 91 -7.26 -0.43 -11.23
C PRO A 91 -6.80 -0.94 -9.87
N GLN A 92 -7.29 -2.10 -9.46
CA GLN A 92 -6.82 -2.74 -8.24
C GLN A 92 -5.46 -3.39 -8.50
N LYS A 93 -4.50 -3.15 -7.60
CA LYS A 93 -3.20 -3.81 -7.59
C LYS A 93 -2.98 -4.41 -6.22
N LEU A 94 -2.71 -5.69 -6.18
CA LEU A 94 -2.36 -6.41 -4.96
C LEU A 94 -0.83 -6.44 -4.84
N ASN A 95 -0.34 -6.41 -3.61
CA ASN A 95 1.09 -6.61 -3.40
C ASN A 95 1.45 -8.11 -3.49
N PRO A 96 2.72 -8.47 -3.77
CA PRO A 96 3.12 -9.87 -3.91
C PRO A 96 2.82 -10.74 -2.68
N ALA A 97 2.90 -10.18 -1.46
CA ALA A 97 2.64 -10.93 -0.24
C ALA A 97 1.15 -11.29 -0.10
N GLU A 98 0.24 -10.36 -0.42
CA GLU A 98 -1.21 -10.60 -0.45
C GLU A 98 -1.57 -11.68 -1.48
N VAL A 99 -0.96 -11.60 -2.67
CA VAL A 99 -1.16 -12.60 -3.72
C VAL A 99 -0.67 -13.97 -3.28
N THR A 100 0.50 -14.04 -2.64
CA THR A 100 1.06 -15.29 -2.11
C THR A 100 0.15 -15.92 -1.04
N GLY A 101 -0.40 -15.09 -0.13
CA GLY A 101 -1.36 -15.55 0.88
C GLY A 101 -2.62 -16.16 0.26
N LEU A 102 -3.23 -15.47 -0.70
CA LEU A 102 -4.41 -15.96 -1.42
C LEU A 102 -4.13 -17.29 -2.15
N PHE A 103 -2.97 -17.42 -2.79
CA PHE A 103 -2.58 -18.68 -3.44
C PHE A 103 -2.38 -19.81 -2.44
N ALA A 104 -1.83 -19.55 -1.27
CA ALA A 104 -1.66 -20.56 -0.23
C ALA A 104 -3.01 -21.08 0.28
N GLU A 105 -3.97 -20.19 0.54
CA GLU A 105 -5.34 -20.56 0.93
C GLU A 105 -6.06 -21.39 -0.14
N LEU A 106 -5.95 -20.97 -1.41
CA LEU A 106 -6.56 -21.69 -2.53
C LEU A 106 -5.95 -23.08 -2.70
N ARG A 107 -4.64 -23.23 -2.58
CA ARG A 107 -3.97 -24.53 -2.66
C ARG A 107 -4.43 -25.47 -1.54
N ALA A 108 -4.47 -24.98 -0.30
CA ALA A 108 -4.98 -25.76 0.82
C ALA A 108 -6.43 -26.20 0.61
N ARG A 109 -7.27 -25.34 0.03
CA ARG A 109 -8.65 -25.67 -0.28
C ARG A 109 -8.77 -26.73 -1.38
N ILE A 110 -7.94 -26.63 -2.43
CA ILE A 110 -7.89 -27.63 -3.51
C ILE A 110 -7.49 -28.99 -2.95
N GLU A 111 -6.42 -29.08 -2.16
CA GLU A 111 -5.94 -30.32 -1.56
C GLU A 111 -7.02 -30.99 -0.69
N LEU A 112 -7.75 -30.19 0.09
CA LEU A 112 -8.86 -30.68 0.92
C LEU A 112 -9.99 -31.27 0.06
N LEU A 113 -10.36 -30.58 -1.03
CA LEU A 113 -11.39 -31.05 -1.96
C LEU A 113 -10.97 -32.29 -2.75
N GLU A 114 -9.69 -32.40 -3.13
CA GLU A 114 -9.14 -33.58 -3.80
C GLU A 114 -9.19 -34.81 -2.87
N ASN A 115 -8.76 -34.67 -1.62
CA ASN A 115 -8.84 -35.73 -0.61
C ASN A 115 -10.28 -36.19 -0.37
N ASP A 116 -11.24 -35.25 -0.24
CA ASP A 116 -12.66 -35.58 -0.08
C ASP A 116 -13.21 -36.29 -1.33
N ASN A 117 -12.82 -35.85 -2.52
CA ASN A 117 -13.25 -36.45 -3.76
C ASN A 117 -12.75 -37.91 -3.88
N ASP A 118 -11.50 -38.17 -3.52
CA ASP A 118 -10.92 -39.51 -3.54
C ASP A 118 -11.60 -40.41 -2.53
N ARG A 119 -11.89 -39.92 -1.33
CA ARG A 119 -12.67 -40.64 -0.31
C ARG A 119 -14.06 -41.01 -0.82
N LEU A 120 -14.76 -40.06 -1.42
CA LEU A 120 -16.09 -40.28 -1.97
C LEU A 120 -16.07 -41.29 -3.12
N ARG A 121 -15.09 -41.19 -4.01
CA ARG A 121 -14.90 -42.16 -5.12
C ARG A 121 -14.63 -43.55 -4.60
N ALA A 122 -13.80 -43.68 -3.56
CA ALA A 122 -13.54 -44.98 -2.93
C ALA A 122 -14.83 -45.59 -2.32
N THR A 123 -15.63 -44.76 -1.64
CA THR A 123 -16.91 -45.19 -1.08
C THR A 123 -17.89 -45.65 -2.13
N ILE A 124 -18.02 -44.91 -3.24
CA ILE A 124 -18.90 -45.28 -4.40
C ILE A 124 -18.43 -46.59 -5.00
N ARG A 125 -17.13 -46.81 -5.22
CA ARG A 125 -16.58 -48.08 -5.74
C ARG A 125 -16.87 -49.25 -4.82
N ALA A 126 -16.76 -49.05 -3.50
CA ALA A 126 -17.09 -50.08 -2.49
C ALA A 126 -18.58 -50.43 -2.43
N ALA A 127 -19.44 -49.42 -2.62
CA ALA A 127 -20.89 -49.58 -2.62
C ALA A 127 -21.47 -50.12 -3.92
N SER A 128 -20.70 -50.08 -5.02
CA SER A 128 -21.17 -50.61 -6.34
C SER A 128 -21.12 -52.13 -6.34
N PRO A 129 -22.25 -52.85 -6.42
CA PRO A 129 -22.24 -54.31 -6.43
C PRO A 129 -21.56 -54.80 -7.73
N LYS A 130 -20.54 -55.67 -7.56
CA LYS A 130 -20.00 -56.41 -8.70
C LYS A 130 -21.12 -57.23 -9.31
N ASN A 131 -21.64 -56.83 -10.47
CA ASN A 131 -22.44 -57.67 -11.30
C ASN A 131 -21.61 -58.91 -11.65
N ARG A 132 -21.81 -59.99 -10.88
CA ARG A 132 -21.38 -61.34 -11.31
C ARG A 132 -22.47 -61.85 -12.29
N LEU A 133 -22.16 -61.82 -13.57
CA LEU A 133 -22.76 -62.74 -14.55
C LEU A 133 -21.99 -64.04 -14.47
#